data_8bcc4217dfbf80bfb99f0f237627525c
#
_entry.id   8bcc4217dfbf80bfb99f0f237627525c
#
_cell.length_a   1.000
_cell.length_b   1.000
_cell.length_c   1.000
_cell.angle_alpha   90.00
_cell.angle_beta   90.00
_cell.angle_gamma   90.00
#
_symmetry.space_group_name_H-M   'P 1'
#
loop_
_entity.id
_entity.type
_entity.pdbx_description
1 polymer ?
#
loop_
_entity_poly.entity_id
_entity_poly.type
_entity_poly.pdbx_seq_one_letter_code
_entity_poly.pdbx_strand_id
1 'polypeptide(L)'
;QVENSKLIVNGNAIRVTAERNPADLKWDAIGAEYVVESTGLFLTKEKAQAHIEAGAKYVVMSAPSKDDTPMFVCGVNEKTYVKGTQFVSNASCTTNCLAPIAKVLNDKFGILDGLMTTVHSTTATQKTVDGPSMKDWRGGRAASGNIIPSSTGAAKAVGKVIPELNGKLTGMSMRVPTLDVSVVDLTVNLAKPATYAEICAAMKEASEGELKGVLGYTCLLYTSDAA
;
A
#
# COMPACT_ATOMS: atom_id res chain seq x y z
N GLN A 1 -7.09 18.03 19.42
CA GLN A 1 -6.91 18.81 20.66
C GLN A 1 -5.97 18.05 21.60
N VAL A 2 -5.22 18.76 22.41
CA VAL A 2 -4.38 18.15 23.45
C VAL A 2 -4.91 18.63 24.81
N GLU A 3 -5.34 17.74 25.62
CA GLU A 3 -5.82 18.01 26.99
C GLU A 3 -5.12 17.10 27.99
N ASN A 4 -4.60 17.66 29.06
CA ASN A 4 -3.91 16.91 30.13
C ASN A 4 -2.83 15.94 29.57
N SER A 5 -2.02 16.41 28.60
CA SER A 5 -0.95 15.63 27.91
C SER A 5 -1.46 14.42 27.13
N LYS A 6 -2.75 14.38 26.78
CA LYS A 6 -3.34 13.34 25.91
C LYS A 6 -3.82 13.97 24.60
N LEU A 7 -3.66 13.22 23.51
CA LEU A 7 -4.25 13.57 22.21
C LEU A 7 -5.74 13.21 22.23
N ILE A 8 -6.62 14.17 21.93
CA ILE A 8 -8.06 13.93 21.83
C ILE A 8 -8.45 13.87 20.37
N VAL A 9 -9.00 12.73 19.93
CA VAL A 9 -9.50 12.51 18.58
C VAL A 9 -10.96 12.03 18.69
N ASN A 10 -11.89 12.75 18.08
CA ASN A 10 -13.32 12.43 18.12
C ASN A 10 -13.85 12.16 19.54
N GLY A 11 -13.40 12.96 20.51
CA GLY A 11 -13.77 12.81 21.94
C GLY A 11 -13.04 11.70 22.70
N ASN A 12 -12.25 10.89 22.05
CA ASN A 12 -11.48 9.81 22.68
C ASN A 12 -10.08 10.29 23.06
N ALA A 13 -9.68 10.02 24.31
CA ALA A 13 -8.35 10.32 24.81
C ALA A 13 -7.36 9.21 24.41
N ILE A 14 -6.35 9.58 23.63
CA ILE A 14 -5.33 8.67 23.12
C ILE A 14 -4.04 8.88 23.92
N ARG A 15 -3.43 7.80 24.40
CA ARG A 15 -2.08 7.81 24.97
C ARG A 15 -1.07 8.00 23.86
N VAL A 16 -0.17 8.97 24.04
CA VAL A 16 0.99 9.18 23.18
C VAL A 16 2.25 8.80 23.93
N THR A 17 3.14 8.07 23.27
CA THR A 17 4.44 7.63 23.81
C THR A 17 5.55 8.09 22.90
N ALA A 18 6.78 8.18 23.42
CA ALA A 18 7.96 8.60 22.68
C ALA A 18 9.10 7.57 22.79
N GLU A 19 8.75 6.29 22.81
CA GLU A 19 9.70 5.19 22.90
C GLU A 19 10.30 4.87 21.53
N ARG A 20 11.62 4.69 21.47
CA ARG A 20 12.31 4.28 20.23
C ARG A 20 12.29 2.78 20.00
N ASN A 21 12.35 2.00 21.10
CA ASN A 21 12.28 0.56 21.03
C ASN A 21 10.83 0.12 21.24
N PRO A 22 10.20 -0.57 20.28
CA PRO A 22 8.81 -1.03 20.41
C PRO A 22 8.56 -1.93 21.63
N ALA A 23 9.56 -2.65 22.12
CA ALA A 23 9.45 -3.49 23.31
C ALA A 23 9.09 -2.69 24.59
N ASP A 24 9.38 -1.39 24.61
CA ASP A 24 9.14 -0.52 25.77
C ASP A 24 7.74 0.13 25.75
N LEU A 25 6.94 -0.10 24.72
CA LEU A 25 5.64 0.56 24.50
C LEU A 25 4.54 0.10 25.44
N LYS A 26 4.65 -1.10 26.05
CA LYS A 26 3.72 -1.66 27.02
C LYS A 26 2.26 -1.67 26.52
N TRP A 27 2.03 -2.37 25.41
CA TRP A 27 0.71 -2.51 24.79
C TRP A 27 -0.32 -3.19 25.69
N ASP A 28 0.13 -4.13 26.52
CA ASP A 28 -0.68 -4.82 27.54
C ASP A 28 -1.29 -3.84 28.54
N ALA A 29 -0.55 -2.80 28.97
CA ALA A 29 -1.00 -1.81 29.94
C ALA A 29 -2.22 -0.97 29.45
N ILE A 30 -2.49 -0.96 28.15
CA ILE A 30 -3.63 -0.26 27.54
C ILE A 30 -4.60 -1.22 26.84
N GLY A 31 -4.37 -2.53 26.93
CA GLY A 31 -5.20 -3.56 26.31
C GLY A 31 -5.17 -3.56 24.78
N ALA A 32 -4.08 -3.05 24.15
CA ALA A 32 -3.93 -3.03 22.70
C ALA A 32 -3.51 -4.41 22.19
N GLU A 33 -4.46 -5.14 21.61
CA GLU A 33 -4.20 -6.46 21.04
C GLU A 33 -3.62 -6.39 19.62
N TYR A 34 -4.01 -5.39 18.84
CA TYR A 34 -3.58 -5.18 17.46
C TYR A 34 -2.72 -3.93 17.37
N VAL A 35 -1.56 -4.06 16.77
CA VAL A 35 -0.64 -2.93 16.53
C VAL A 35 -0.46 -2.74 15.04
N VAL A 36 -0.65 -1.52 14.55
CA VAL A 36 -0.31 -1.13 13.18
C VAL A 36 1.09 -0.56 13.18
N GLU A 37 2.04 -1.31 12.59
CA GLU A 37 3.43 -0.89 12.40
C GLU A 37 3.51 0.02 11.16
N SER A 38 3.61 1.33 11.39
CA SER A 38 3.60 2.35 10.32
C SER A 38 4.91 3.16 10.24
N THR A 39 5.96 2.73 10.95
CA THR A 39 7.25 3.45 10.95
C THR A 39 8.08 3.17 9.70
N GLY A 40 7.85 2.05 9.02
CA GLY A 40 8.66 1.57 7.91
C GLY A 40 10.01 0.96 8.33
N LEU A 41 10.25 0.76 9.63
CA LEU A 41 11.51 0.25 10.18
C LEU A 41 11.43 -1.23 10.56
N PHE A 42 10.31 -1.69 11.12
CA PHE A 42 10.11 -3.03 11.66
C PHE A 42 9.31 -3.91 10.69
N LEU A 43 9.86 -4.12 9.48
CA LEU A 43 9.18 -4.76 8.35
C LEU A 43 9.55 -6.24 8.16
N THR A 44 10.00 -6.91 9.21
CA THR A 44 10.23 -8.36 9.25
C THR A 44 9.62 -8.92 10.53
N LYS A 45 9.26 -10.20 10.53
CA LYS A 45 8.74 -10.89 11.74
C LYS A 45 9.69 -10.69 12.93
N GLU A 46 10.99 -10.88 12.70
CA GLU A 46 12.03 -10.72 13.73
C GLU A 46 11.98 -9.32 14.36
N LYS A 47 11.93 -8.28 13.55
CA LYS A 47 11.90 -6.89 14.07
C LYS A 47 10.56 -6.54 14.71
N ALA A 48 9.45 -6.97 14.11
CA ALA A 48 8.11 -6.72 14.62
C ALA A 48 7.81 -7.49 15.91
N GLN A 49 8.61 -8.53 16.23
CA GLN A 49 8.51 -9.30 17.47
C GLN A 49 8.57 -8.41 18.71
N ALA A 50 9.29 -7.30 18.67
CA ALA A 50 9.35 -6.33 19.77
C ALA A 50 7.97 -5.78 20.18
N HIS A 51 7.00 -5.69 19.27
CA HIS A 51 5.64 -5.31 19.61
C HIS A 51 4.88 -6.42 20.36
N ILE A 52 5.17 -7.69 20.04
CA ILE A 52 4.61 -8.84 20.77
C ILE A 52 5.19 -8.90 22.18
N GLU A 53 6.48 -8.64 22.32
CA GLU A 53 7.17 -8.55 23.63
C GLU A 53 6.60 -7.42 24.49
N ALA A 54 6.15 -6.33 23.88
CA ALA A 54 5.44 -5.24 24.53
C ALA A 54 3.98 -5.55 24.89
N GLY A 55 3.47 -6.76 24.59
CA GLY A 55 2.15 -7.24 24.98
C GLY A 55 1.09 -7.20 23.88
N ALA A 56 1.42 -6.86 22.64
CA ALA A 56 0.49 -7.00 21.51
C ALA A 56 0.28 -8.48 21.15
N LYS A 57 -0.89 -8.81 20.58
CA LYS A 57 -1.16 -10.16 20.04
C LYS A 57 -0.88 -10.25 18.54
N TYR A 58 -1.13 -9.20 17.81
CA TYR A 58 -1.05 -9.14 16.35
C TYR A 58 -0.38 -7.85 15.89
N VAL A 59 0.42 -7.96 14.82
CA VAL A 59 1.08 -6.80 14.19
C VAL A 59 0.72 -6.76 12.71
N VAL A 60 0.19 -5.61 12.27
CA VAL A 60 -0.12 -5.31 10.87
C VAL A 60 0.90 -4.30 10.37
N MET A 61 1.77 -4.72 9.45
CA MET A 61 2.73 -3.82 8.79
C MET A 61 2.00 -3.03 7.71
N SER A 62 1.98 -1.70 7.79
CA SER A 62 1.36 -0.82 6.78
C SER A 62 2.24 -0.61 5.53
N ALA A 63 3.22 -1.47 5.32
CA ALA A 63 4.18 -1.44 4.21
C ALA A 63 4.50 -2.88 3.77
N PRO A 64 5.07 -3.08 2.57
CA PRO A 64 5.49 -4.40 2.13
C PRO A 64 6.51 -4.99 3.10
N SER A 65 6.28 -6.23 3.53
CA SER A 65 7.25 -6.96 4.34
C SER A 65 8.54 -7.21 3.54
N LYS A 66 9.66 -7.28 4.27
CA LYS A 66 11.00 -7.58 3.71
C LYS A 66 11.38 -9.05 3.84
N ASP A 67 10.50 -9.86 4.40
CA ASP A 67 10.64 -11.31 4.58
C ASP A 67 9.42 -12.04 3.97
N ASP A 68 9.17 -13.25 4.44
CA ASP A 68 8.04 -14.11 4.05
C ASP A 68 6.73 -13.82 4.80
N THR A 69 6.62 -12.71 5.53
CA THR A 69 5.37 -12.30 6.18
C THR A 69 4.23 -12.25 5.14
N PRO A 70 3.10 -12.92 5.38
CA PRO A 70 1.97 -12.90 4.46
C PRO A 70 1.50 -11.49 4.16
N MET A 71 1.26 -11.23 2.88
CA MET A 71 0.82 -9.93 2.38
C MET A 71 -0.63 -10.04 1.88
N PHE A 72 -1.47 -9.11 2.29
CA PHE A 72 -2.88 -9.08 1.93
C PHE A 72 -3.27 -7.75 1.32
N VAL A 73 -4.14 -7.84 0.30
CA VAL A 73 -4.85 -6.71 -0.29
C VAL A 73 -6.34 -7.02 -0.20
N CYS A 74 -7.09 -6.14 0.45
CA CYS A 74 -8.54 -6.30 0.61
C CYS A 74 -9.24 -6.38 -0.75
N GLY A 75 -10.20 -7.31 -0.87
CA GLY A 75 -10.89 -7.61 -2.12
C GLY A 75 -10.10 -8.50 -3.08
N VAL A 76 -8.83 -8.79 -2.80
CA VAL A 76 -7.97 -9.60 -3.68
C VAL A 76 -7.69 -10.97 -3.08
N ASN A 77 -7.02 -11.02 -1.93
CA ASN A 77 -6.59 -12.28 -1.32
C ASN A 77 -6.82 -12.37 0.20
N GLU A 78 -7.60 -11.49 0.81
CA GLU A 78 -7.89 -11.52 2.24
C GLU A 78 -8.53 -12.83 2.71
N LYS A 79 -9.22 -13.53 1.81
CA LYS A 79 -9.85 -14.83 2.09
C LYS A 79 -8.83 -15.94 2.33
N THR A 80 -7.57 -15.72 1.97
CA THR A 80 -6.48 -16.67 2.25
C THR A 80 -5.88 -16.50 3.65
N TYR A 81 -6.39 -15.52 4.44
CA TYR A 81 -5.92 -15.30 5.79
C TYR A 81 -6.20 -16.51 6.69
N VAL A 82 -5.17 -16.97 7.37
CA VAL A 82 -5.26 -18.05 8.36
C VAL A 82 -5.39 -17.42 9.75
N LYS A 83 -6.49 -17.74 10.44
CA LYS A 83 -6.77 -17.21 11.78
C LYS A 83 -5.60 -17.52 12.73
N GLY A 84 -5.15 -16.50 13.45
CA GLY A 84 -4.04 -16.62 14.39
C GLY A 84 -2.67 -16.25 13.79
N THR A 85 -2.59 -15.90 12.51
CA THR A 85 -1.36 -15.34 11.94
C THR A 85 -1.01 -14.02 12.62
N GLN A 86 0.07 -14.00 13.39
CA GLN A 86 0.44 -12.86 14.25
C GLN A 86 0.97 -11.65 13.47
N PHE A 87 1.67 -11.90 12.35
CA PHE A 87 2.28 -10.86 11.54
C PHE A 87 1.71 -10.90 10.14
N VAL A 88 1.20 -9.77 9.68
CA VAL A 88 0.69 -9.59 8.33
C VAL A 88 1.17 -8.26 7.74
N SER A 89 1.24 -8.18 6.42
CA SER A 89 1.55 -6.95 5.70
C SER A 89 0.34 -6.53 4.87
N ASN A 90 0.01 -5.23 4.89
CA ASN A 90 -1.03 -4.65 4.04
C ASN A 90 -0.47 -4.15 2.70
N ALA A 91 0.69 -4.65 2.27
CA ALA A 91 1.35 -4.25 1.02
C ALA A 91 1.70 -2.74 0.94
N SER A 92 1.82 -2.19 -0.26
CA SER A 92 2.06 -0.76 -0.51
C SER A 92 0.80 -0.08 -1.04
N CYS A 93 0.77 1.25 -0.99
CA CYS A 93 -0.28 2.06 -1.60
C CYS A 93 -0.46 1.73 -3.09
N THR A 94 0.61 1.66 -3.86
CA THR A 94 0.58 1.31 -5.28
C THR A 94 0.09 -0.13 -5.51
N THR A 95 0.47 -1.08 -4.65
CA THR A 95 -0.03 -2.47 -4.75
C THR A 95 -1.52 -2.54 -4.45
N ASN A 96 -2.01 -1.79 -3.46
CA ASN A 96 -3.44 -1.72 -3.14
C ASN A 96 -4.27 -1.06 -4.25
N CYS A 97 -3.69 -0.12 -4.99
CA CYS A 97 -4.32 0.45 -6.19
C CYS A 97 -4.34 -0.56 -7.35
N LEU A 98 -3.18 -1.17 -7.64
CA LEU A 98 -2.98 -2.01 -8.83
C LEU A 98 -3.66 -3.38 -8.73
N ALA A 99 -3.61 -4.04 -7.58
CA ALA A 99 -4.03 -5.43 -7.44
C ALA A 99 -5.55 -5.63 -7.69
N PRO A 100 -6.46 -4.79 -7.20
CA PRO A 100 -7.89 -4.92 -7.52
C PRO A 100 -8.19 -4.78 -9.01
N ILE A 101 -7.55 -3.82 -9.70
CA ILE A 101 -7.71 -3.60 -11.14
C ILE A 101 -7.15 -4.79 -11.92
N ALA A 102 -5.94 -5.24 -11.57
CA ALA A 102 -5.30 -6.39 -12.19
C ALA A 102 -6.11 -7.68 -11.98
N LYS A 103 -6.73 -7.84 -10.79
CA LYS A 103 -7.63 -8.97 -10.52
C LYS A 103 -8.80 -9.00 -11.48
N VAL A 104 -9.53 -7.91 -11.63
CA VAL A 104 -10.69 -7.85 -12.55
C VAL A 104 -10.27 -8.18 -13.99
N LEU A 105 -9.17 -7.57 -14.47
CA LEU A 105 -8.70 -7.83 -15.84
C LEU A 105 -8.23 -9.28 -16.01
N ASN A 106 -7.53 -9.82 -15.04
CA ASN A 106 -7.04 -11.21 -15.11
C ASN A 106 -8.19 -12.21 -15.06
N ASP A 107 -9.15 -12.04 -14.17
CA ASP A 107 -10.27 -12.95 -13.99
C ASP A 107 -11.23 -12.96 -15.21
N LYS A 108 -11.46 -11.82 -15.84
CA LYS A 108 -12.38 -11.68 -16.98
C LYS A 108 -11.70 -11.99 -18.33
N PHE A 109 -10.47 -11.49 -18.53
CA PHE A 109 -9.83 -11.51 -19.85
C PHE A 109 -8.47 -12.24 -19.87
N GLY A 110 -7.87 -12.50 -18.71
CA GLY A 110 -6.52 -13.05 -18.59
C GLY A 110 -5.45 -12.01 -18.95
N ILE A 111 -4.44 -11.85 -18.11
CA ILE A 111 -3.28 -11.00 -18.38
C ILE A 111 -2.12 -11.88 -18.83
N LEU A 112 -1.56 -11.59 -20.01
CA LEU A 112 -0.36 -12.24 -20.52
C LEU A 112 0.88 -11.58 -19.94
N ASP A 113 0.98 -10.28 -20.09
CA ASP A 113 2.02 -9.41 -19.55
C ASP A 113 1.51 -7.97 -19.37
N GLY A 114 2.27 -7.13 -18.68
CA GLY A 114 1.91 -5.73 -18.54
C GLY A 114 2.99 -4.84 -17.94
N LEU A 115 2.83 -3.55 -18.22
CA LEU A 115 3.66 -2.47 -17.71
C LEU A 115 2.80 -1.51 -16.88
N MET A 116 3.24 -1.21 -15.66
CA MET A 116 2.62 -0.23 -14.80
C MET A 116 3.52 1.00 -14.65
N THR A 117 2.97 2.19 -14.82
CA THR A 117 3.61 3.44 -14.41
C THR A 117 2.80 4.07 -13.28
N THR A 118 3.44 4.36 -12.16
CA THR A 118 2.78 5.16 -11.12
C THR A 118 3.31 6.59 -11.14
N VAL A 119 2.41 7.56 -11.30
CA VAL A 119 2.66 8.98 -11.08
C VAL A 119 2.30 9.26 -9.63
N HIS A 120 3.31 9.44 -8.78
CA HIS A 120 3.18 9.29 -7.35
C HIS A 120 3.48 10.60 -6.61
N SER A 121 2.65 10.92 -5.62
CA SER A 121 2.89 12.04 -4.71
C SER A 121 4.25 11.95 -4.01
N THR A 122 4.69 13.06 -3.44
CA THR A 122 5.92 13.14 -2.67
C THR A 122 5.86 12.26 -1.42
N THR A 123 7.00 11.73 -1.01
CA THR A 123 7.11 10.92 0.22
C THR A 123 8.34 11.34 1.01
N ALA A 124 8.39 10.97 2.29
CA ALA A 124 9.48 11.31 3.21
C ALA A 124 10.87 10.82 2.79
N THR A 125 10.96 9.94 1.80
CA THR A 125 12.24 9.49 1.24
C THR A 125 12.91 10.51 0.32
N GLN A 126 12.17 11.51 -0.15
CA GLN A 126 12.66 12.57 -1.01
C GLN A 126 13.20 13.75 -0.19
N LYS A 127 14.03 14.58 -0.82
CA LYS A 127 14.57 15.80 -0.20
C LYS A 127 13.63 16.98 -0.47
N THR A 128 13.54 17.90 0.48
CA THR A 128 12.81 19.17 0.30
C THR A 128 13.56 20.12 -0.63
N VAL A 129 14.89 20.13 -0.54
CA VAL A 129 15.80 20.84 -1.43
C VAL A 129 16.83 19.86 -1.97
N ASP A 130 17.51 20.20 -3.07
CA ASP A 130 18.55 19.35 -3.66
C ASP A 130 19.63 19.01 -2.62
N GLY A 131 19.96 17.74 -2.49
CA GLY A 131 20.96 17.26 -1.55
C GLY A 131 21.31 15.79 -1.76
N PRO A 132 22.44 15.32 -1.22
CA PRO A 132 22.89 13.96 -1.41
C PRO A 132 21.89 12.94 -0.85
N SER A 133 21.69 11.85 -1.57
CA SER A 133 20.90 10.70 -1.14
C SER A 133 21.70 9.42 -1.37
N MET A 134 22.02 8.73 -0.27
CA MET A 134 22.88 7.54 -0.32
C MET A 134 22.14 6.26 -0.79
N LYS A 135 20.82 6.25 -0.70
CA LYS A 135 20.00 5.06 -1.08
C LYS A 135 19.52 5.14 -2.51
N ASP A 136 19.10 6.31 -2.94
CA ASP A 136 18.60 6.59 -4.28
C ASP A 136 19.06 8.01 -4.64
N TRP A 137 20.10 8.12 -5.46
CA TRP A 137 20.68 9.40 -5.83
C TRP A 137 19.67 10.33 -6.53
N ARG A 138 18.69 9.79 -7.28
CA ARG A 138 17.62 10.57 -7.90
C ARG A 138 16.69 11.17 -6.85
N GLY A 139 16.43 10.46 -5.75
CA GLY A 139 15.67 10.96 -4.61
C GLY A 139 16.35 12.11 -3.85
N GLY A 140 17.58 12.47 -4.21
CA GLY A 140 18.28 13.66 -3.74
C GLY A 140 17.82 14.97 -4.38
N ARG A 141 17.04 14.92 -5.47
CA ARG A 141 16.47 16.11 -6.09
C ARG A 141 15.29 16.64 -5.26
N ALA A 142 15.10 17.97 -5.32
CA ALA A 142 14.02 18.64 -4.63
C ALA A 142 12.66 18.13 -5.07
N ALA A 143 11.87 17.64 -4.12
CA ALA A 143 10.56 17.05 -4.37
C ALA A 143 9.55 18.05 -4.95
N SER A 144 9.68 19.33 -4.61
CA SER A 144 8.75 20.38 -4.97
C SER A 144 8.86 20.92 -6.41
N GLY A 145 9.88 20.49 -7.16
CA GLY A 145 10.15 21.07 -8.48
C GLY A 145 10.61 20.09 -9.56
N ASN A 146 10.53 18.78 -9.32
CA ASN A 146 11.08 17.79 -10.24
C ASN A 146 10.10 16.64 -10.49
N ILE A 147 10.17 16.04 -11.67
CA ILE A 147 9.67 14.69 -11.93
C ILE A 147 10.83 13.74 -11.68
N ILE A 148 10.73 12.90 -10.65
CA ILE A 148 11.84 12.06 -10.19
C ILE A 148 11.54 10.58 -10.47
N PRO A 149 12.22 9.94 -11.44
CA PRO A 149 12.10 8.50 -11.67
C PRO A 149 12.56 7.73 -10.43
N SER A 150 11.80 6.74 -10.03
CA SER A 150 12.12 5.88 -8.88
C SER A 150 11.74 4.44 -9.19
N SER A 151 12.43 3.50 -8.57
CA SER A 151 12.06 2.09 -8.64
C SER A 151 10.81 1.82 -7.80
N THR A 152 10.00 0.85 -8.23
CA THR A 152 8.86 0.36 -7.46
C THR A 152 8.84 -1.16 -7.45
N GLY A 153 8.55 -1.72 -6.27
CA GLY A 153 8.31 -3.16 -6.12
C GLY A 153 6.83 -3.55 -6.28
N ALA A 154 5.94 -2.59 -6.56
CA ALA A 154 4.50 -2.82 -6.53
C ALA A 154 4.04 -3.85 -7.58
N ALA A 155 4.55 -3.80 -8.80
CA ALA A 155 4.22 -4.77 -9.85
C ALA A 155 4.62 -6.20 -9.45
N LYS A 156 5.80 -6.37 -8.83
CA LYS A 156 6.24 -7.67 -8.29
C LYS A 156 5.39 -8.12 -7.10
N ALA A 157 4.95 -7.17 -6.26
CA ALA A 157 4.11 -7.47 -5.11
C ALA A 157 2.72 -7.96 -5.52
N VAL A 158 2.19 -7.52 -6.67
CA VAL A 158 0.94 -8.07 -7.23
C VAL A 158 1.06 -9.58 -7.46
N GLY A 159 2.20 -10.08 -7.95
CA GLY A 159 2.44 -11.53 -8.09
C GLY A 159 2.50 -12.30 -6.78
N LYS A 160 2.66 -11.63 -5.61
CA LYS A 160 2.56 -12.27 -4.30
C LYS A 160 1.10 -12.42 -3.83
N VAL A 161 0.22 -11.49 -4.21
CA VAL A 161 -1.20 -11.49 -3.81
C VAL A 161 -2.11 -12.11 -4.88
N ILE A 162 -1.67 -12.13 -6.14
CA ILE A 162 -2.29 -12.84 -7.27
C ILE A 162 -1.22 -13.72 -7.92
N PRO A 163 -1.04 -14.98 -7.47
CA PRO A 163 0.05 -15.85 -7.92
C PRO A 163 0.11 -16.07 -9.44
N GLU A 164 -1.02 -16.05 -10.13
CA GLU A 164 -1.13 -16.18 -11.58
C GLU A 164 -0.45 -15.04 -12.35
N LEU A 165 -0.24 -13.90 -11.70
CA LEU A 165 0.43 -12.73 -12.26
C LEU A 165 1.91 -12.64 -11.89
N ASN A 166 2.46 -13.66 -11.21
CA ASN A 166 3.87 -13.66 -10.86
C ASN A 166 4.75 -13.65 -12.12
N GLY A 167 5.62 -12.64 -12.20
CA GLY A 167 6.54 -12.45 -13.33
C GLY A 167 5.91 -11.81 -14.58
N LYS A 168 4.59 -11.59 -14.62
CA LYS A 168 3.91 -11.00 -15.78
C LYS A 168 3.88 -9.48 -15.77
N LEU A 169 3.97 -8.85 -14.60
CA LEU A 169 3.90 -7.40 -14.47
C LEU A 169 5.27 -6.81 -14.12
N THR A 170 5.60 -5.72 -14.77
CA THR A 170 6.73 -4.86 -14.42
C THR A 170 6.27 -3.42 -14.25
N GLY A 171 7.13 -2.53 -13.73
CA GLY A 171 6.69 -1.16 -13.56
C GLY A 171 7.78 -0.19 -13.12
N MET A 172 7.46 1.09 -13.27
CA MET A 172 8.26 2.22 -12.84
C MET A 172 7.42 3.23 -12.06
N SER A 173 8.09 4.13 -11.35
CA SER A 173 7.47 5.21 -10.59
C SER A 173 8.06 6.56 -11.03
N MET A 174 7.18 7.55 -11.17
CA MET A 174 7.52 8.96 -11.34
C MET A 174 7.02 9.73 -10.14
N ARG A 175 7.92 10.25 -9.30
CA ARG A 175 7.56 11.15 -8.22
C ARG A 175 7.33 12.54 -8.77
N VAL A 176 6.19 13.15 -8.41
CA VAL A 176 5.78 14.49 -8.89
C VAL A 176 5.49 15.40 -7.70
N PRO A 177 5.51 16.73 -7.90
CA PRO A 177 5.31 17.73 -6.84
C PRO A 177 3.85 17.85 -6.38
N THR A 178 3.24 16.73 -5.98
CA THR A 178 1.91 16.71 -5.37
C THR A 178 2.02 16.24 -3.93
N LEU A 179 1.21 16.78 -3.05
CA LEU A 179 1.28 16.46 -1.61
C LEU A 179 0.59 15.13 -1.31
N ASP A 180 -0.44 14.81 -2.04
CA ASP A 180 -1.27 13.64 -1.81
C ASP A 180 -1.82 13.10 -3.14
N VAL A 181 -2.35 11.89 -3.11
CA VAL A 181 -2.92 11.13 -4.22
C VAL A 181 -1.88 10.74 -5.29
N SER A 182 -2.04 9.58 -5.84
CA SER A 182 -1.20 9.02 -6.90
C SER A 182 -2.06 8.37 -7.96
N VAL A 183 -1.55 8.29 -9.18
CA VAL A 183 -2.20 7.65 -10.31
C VAL A 183 -1.40 6.42 -10.73
N VAL A 184 -2.08 5.35 -11.07
CA VAL A 184 -1.50 4.19 -11.75
C VAL A 184 -2.03 4.13 -13.17
N ASP A 185 -1.12 4.14 -14.11
CA ASP A 185 -1.36 3.80 -15.52
C ASP A 185 -0.94 2.34 -15.72
N LEU A 186 -1.86 1.52 -16.22
CA LEU A 186 -1.64 0.09 -16.46
C LEU A 186 -1.90 -0.24 -17.92
N THR A 187 -0.86 -0.65 -18.62
CA THR A 187 -0.93 -1.20 -19.97
C THR A 187 -0.73 -2.71 -19.92
N VAL A 188 -1.66 -3.49 -20.47
CA VAL A 188 -1.62 -4.96 -20.45
C VAL A 188 -1.94 -5.57 -21.81
N ASN A 189 -1.31 -6.72 -22.08
CA ASN A 189 -1.72 -7.61 -23.14
C ASN A 189 -2.70 -8.65 -22.57
N LEU A 190 -3.89 -8.70 -23.13
CA LEU A 190 -4.96 -9.61 -22.68
C LEU A 190 -4.92 -10.92 -23.48
N ALA A 191 -5.21 -12.03 -22.81
CA ALA A 191 -5.31 -13.33 -23.45
C ALA A 191 -6.60 -13.45 -24.30
N LYS A 192 -7.69 -12.80 -23.86
CA LYS A 192 -8.95 -12.70 -24.58
C LYS A 192 -9.12 -11.27 -25.06
N PRO A 193 -9.29 -11.03 -26.39
CA PRO A 193 -9.59 -9.70 -26.89
C PRO A 193 -10.84 -9.13 -26.22
N ALA A 194 -10.81 -7.85 -25.91
CA ALA A 194 -11.92 -7.14 -25.29
C ALA A 194 -12.05 -5.73 -25.87
N THR A 195 -13.24 -5.28 -26.04
CA THR A 195 -13.54 -3.89 -26.41
C THR A 195 -13.43 -3.00 -25.19
N TYR A 196 -13.24 -1.69 -25.41
CA TYR A 196 -13.25 -0.71 -24.34
C TYR A 196 -14.54 -0.76 -23.51
N ALA A 197 -15.70 -0.95 -24.15
CA ALA A 197 -16.98 -1.06 -23.47
C ALA A 197 -17.07 -2.28 -22.54
N GLU A 198 -16.52 -3.42 -22.96
CA GLU A 198 -16.47 -4.63 -22.13
C GLU A 198 -15.56 -4.46 -20.92
N ILE A 199 -14.40 -3.79 -21.08
CA ILE A 199 -13.50 -3.49 -19.97
C ILE A 199 -14.18 -2.56 -18.97
N CYS A 200 -14.80 -1.48 -19.44
CA CYS A 200 -15.55 -0.55 -18.59
C CYS A 200 -16.69 -1.25 -17.84
N ALA A 201 -17.44 -2.10 -18.53
CA ALA A 201 -18.54 -2.87 -17.93
C ALA A 201 -18.01 -3.81 -16.83
N ALA A 202 -16.91 -4.52 -17.07
CA ALA A 202 -16.30 -5.41 -16.08
C ALA A 202 -15.83 -4.65 -14.83
N MET A 203 -15.19 -3.50 -15.01
CA MET A 203 -14.75 -2.65 -13.89
C MET A 203 -15.93 -2.11 -13.08
N LYS A 204 -16.97 -1.65 -13.76
CA LYS A 204 -18.20 -1.17 -13.12
C LYS A 204 -18.90 -2.29 -12.34
N GLU A 205 -19.12 -3.45 -12.96
CA GLU A 205 -19.69 -4.63 -12.31
C GLU A 205 -18.93 -5.00 -11.04
N ALA A 206 -17.60 -5.05 -11.10
CA ALA A 206 -16.77 -5.37 -9.93
C ALA A 206 -16.90 -4.31 -8.83
N SER A 207 -16.94 -3.02 -9.17
CA SER A 207 -17.04 -1.92 -8.20
C SER A 207 -18.40 -1.88 -7.49
N GLU A 208 -19.46 -2.30 -8.14
CA GLU A 208 -20.80 -2.38 -7.58
C GLU A 208 -21.09 -3.73 -6.88
N GLY A 209 -20.29 -4.76 -7.20
CA GLY A 209 -20.39 -6.15 -6.75
C GLY A 209 -19.31 -6.58 -5.76
N GLU A 210 -18.45 -7.49 -6.18
CA GLU A 210 -17.48 -8.17 -5.31
C GLU A 210 -16.40 -7.25 -4.71
N LEU A 211 -16.07 -6.15 -5.38
CA LEU A 211 -15.09 -5.15 -4.92
C LEU A 211 -15.75 -3.87 -4.39
N LYS A 212 -17.04 -3.91 -4.07
CA LYS A 212 -17.75 -2.77 -3.49
C LYS A 212 -17.07 -2.30 -2.21
N GLY A 213 -16.77 -0.99 -2.15
CA GLY A 213 -16.03 -0.39 -1.04
C GLY A 213 -14.51 -0.54 -1.12
N VAL A 214 -13.99 -1.26 -2.13
CA VAL A 214 -12.55 -1.39 -2.43
C VAL A 214 -12.23 -0.70 -3.75
N LEU A 215 -12.96 -1.03 -4.82
CA LEU A 215 -12.83 -0.44 -6.15
C LEU A 215 -13.96 0.56 -6.39
N GLY A 216 -13.62 1.79 -6.73
CA GLY A 216 -14.55 2.77 -7.26
C GLY A 216 -14.51 2.78 -8.79
N TYR A 217 -15.60 3.21 -9.43
CA TYR A 217 -15.67 3.38 -10.88
C TYR A 217 -16.18 4.77 -11.24
N THR A 218 -15.49 5.41 -12.16
CA THR A 218 -15.94 6.67 -12.78
C THR A 218 -15.48 6.73 -14.22
N CYS A 219 -16.27 7.35 -15.09
CA CYS A 219 -15.87 7.69 -16.46
C CYS A 219 -15.47 9.17 -16.61
N LEU A 220 -15.49 9.92 -15.52
CA LEU A 220 -15.11 11.33 -15.51
C LEU A 220 -13.67 11.48 -15.03
N LEU A 221 -12.89 12.29 -15.77
CA LEU A 221 -11.59 12.75 -15.28
C LEU A 221 -11.83 13.84 -14.24
N TYR A 222 -11.52 13.56 -13.00
CA TYR A 222 -11.55 14.53 -11.92
C TYR A 222 -10.34 14.28 -11.00
N THR A 223 -9.90 15.34 -10.34
CA THR A 223 -8.95 15.19 -9.23
C THR A 223 -9.69 14.65 -8.03
N SER A 224 -9.25 13.54 -7.46
CA SER A 224 -9.78 13.08 -6.19
C SER A 224 -9.27 14.03 -5.10
N ASP A 225 -10.20 14.65 -4.39
CA ASP A 225 -9.87 15.22 -3.10
C ASP A 225 -9.71 14.04 -2.13
N ALA A 226 -8.51 13.86 -1.64
CA ALA A 226 -8.32 13.00 -0.49
C ALA A 226 -8.97 13.72 0.69
N ALA A 227 -10.19 13.34 0.99
CA ALA A 227 -10.93 13.85 2.13
C ALA A 227 -10.36 13.32 3.44
#